data_12ee428aeac6d028270ac27b4f267c00
#
_entry.id   12ee428aeac6d028270ac27b4f267c00
#
_cell.length_a   1.000
_cell.length_b   1.000
_cell.length_c   1.000
_cell.angle_alpha   90.00
_cell.angle_beta   90.00
_cell.angle_gamma   90.00
#
_symmetry.space_group_name_H-M   'P 1'
#
loop_
_entity.id
_entity.type
_entity.pdbx_description
1 polymer ?
#
loop_
_entity_poly.entity_id
_entity_poly.type
_entity_poly.pdbx_seq_one_letter_code
_entity_poly.pdbx_strand_id
1 'polypeptide(L)'
;MSEYKPKVLLYGNCQFSVVANWLNRFDCIQVLKPQSYDIQTTYEWEQSVFFPLSVLTNQAVAQASNDADYFIFHEIVNPTFFPSKDLYNQSSAKKTCITNFCLKLPTELNEQSIVDSVKVDIKELRRRQAFIHERYGSDHIDMTEWINNNWKYKFLWGNLGLHPTMLYYVELFKQLKDKLFFDLDIDPTKNTPKHSHPLLSASKTVEIQNILPDIEMPND
;
A
#
# COMPACT_ATOMS: atom_id res chain seq x y z
N MET A 1 -18.23 -29.69 4.17
CA MET A 1 -18.49 -28.30 4.65
C MET A 1 -17.39 -27.45 4.09
N SER A 2 -17.69 -26.37 3.35
CA SER A 2 -16.65 -25.43 2.93
C SER A 2 -16.12 -24.73 4.17
N GLU A 3 -14.82 -24.78 4.36
CA GLU A 3 -14.14 -24.07 5.44
C GLU A 3 -14.38 -22.56 5.27
N TYR A 4 -14.76 -21.89 6.36
CA TYR A 4 -14.99 -20.44 6.33
C TYR A 4 -13.65 -19.71 6.03
N LYS A 5 -13.65 -18.85 5.01
CA LYS A 5 -12.50 -18.03 4.65
C LYS A 5 -12.75 -16.57 5.06
N PRO A 6 -11.94 -16.02 5.95
CA PRO A 6 -12.05 -14.61 6.30
C PRO A 6 -11.97 -13.70 5.07
N LYS A 7 -12.81 -12.69 5.05
CA LYS A 7 -12.97 -11.74 3.94
C LYS A 7 -12.18 -10.46 4.18
N VAL A 8 -11.44 -10.03 3.20
CA VAL A 8 -10.62 -8.80 3.25
C VAL A 8 -11.15 -7.77 2.27
N LEU A 9 -11.50 -6.60 2.78
CA LEU A 9 -11.73 -5.40 1.99
C LEU A 9 -10.45 -4.59 1.86
N LEU A 10 -10.05 -4.30 0.63
CA LEU A 10 -8.95 -3.39 0.29
C LEU A 10 -9.54 -2.13 -0.34
N TYR A 11 -9.31 -0.96 0.27
CA TYR A 11 -9.81 0.31 -0.23
C TYR A 11 -8.68 1.34 -0.35
N GLY A 12 -8.29 1.67 -1.58
CA GLY A 12 -7.12 2.51 -1.77
C GLY A 12 -6.80 2.85 -3.23
N ASN A 13 -5.53 3.11 -3.49
CA ASN A 13 -5.01 3.37 -4.83
C ASN A 13 -4.34 2.12 -5.44
N CYS A 14 -3.69 2.28 -6.59
CA CYS A 14 -3.03 1.22 -7.33
C CYS A 14 -1.98 0.42 -6.52
N GLN A 15 -1.42 0.95 -5.46
CA GLN A 15 -0.49 0.21 -4.59
C GLN A 15 -1.17 -1.02 -3.94
N PHE A 16 -2.47 -1.00 -3.77
CA PHE A 16 -3.22 -2.15 -3.28
C PHE A 16 -3.34 -3.30 -4.27
N SER A 17 -3.03 -3.11 -5.54
CA SER A 17 -2.93 -4.23 -6.49
C SER A 17 -1.86 -5.25 -6.05
N VAL A 18 -0.75 -4.77 -5.50
CA VAL A 18 0.31 -5.64 -4.97
C VAL A 18 -0.16 -6.40 -3.74
N VAL A 19 -0.82 -5.71 -2.81
CA VAL A 19 -1.37 -6.32 -1.58
C VAL A 19 -2.45 -7.35 -1.93
N ALA A 20 -3.37 -7.03 -2.83
CA ALA A 20 -4.41 -7.94 -3.29
C ALA A 20 -3.83 -9.18 -3.97
N ASN A 21 -2.86 -8.99 -4.86
CA ASN A 21 -2.18 -10.08 -5.55
C ASN A 21 -1.41 -10.99 -4.59
N TRP A 22 -0.86 -10.44 -3.51
CA TRP A 22 -0.24 -11.24 -2.45
C TRP A 22 -1.30 -12.04 -1.67
N LEU A 23 -2.35 -11.41 -1.17
CA LEU A 23 -3.40 -12.06 -0.39
C LEU A 23 -4.13 -13.14 -1.19
N ASN A 24 -4.41 -12.92 -2.48
CA ASN A 24 -5.07 -13.90 -3.35
C ASN A 24 -4.28 -15.21 -3.58
N ARG A 25 -3.04 -15.30 -3.10
CA ARG A 25 -2.21 -16.52 -3.19
C ARG A 25 -2.38 -17.45 -1.99
N PHE A 26 -3.14 -17.03 -1.00
CA PHE A 26 -3.43 -17.84 0.17
C PHE A 26 -4.87 -18.34 0.13
N ASP A 27 -5.03 -19.66 0.17
CA ASP A 27 -6.35 -20.30 0.13
C ASP A 27 -7.18 -20.06 1.41
N CYS A 28 -6.54 -19.64 2.49
CA CYS A 28 -7.18 -19.38 3.78
C CYS A 28 -7.90 -18.02 3.88
N ILE A 29 -7.85 -17.17 2.82
CA ILE A 29 -8.40 -15.83 2.84
C ILE A 29 -9.14 -15.51 1.53
N GLN A 30 -10.12 -14.62 1.57
CA GLN A 30 -10.87 -14.15 0.41
C GLN A 30 -10.78 -12.62 0.29
N VAL A 31 -10.19 -12.11 -0.77
CA VAL A 31 -10.24 -10.67 -1.09
C VAL A 31 -11.57 -10.34 -1.74
N LEU A 32 -12.29 -9.36 -1.17
CA LEU A 32 -13.54 -8.87 -1.72
C LEU A 32 -13.30 -8.11 -3.03
N LYS A 33 -14.15 -8.33 -4.02
CA LYS A 33 -14.01 -7.74 -5.36
C LYS A 33 -15.08 -6.68 -5.61
N PRO A 34 -14.75 -5.54 -6.22
CA PRO A 34 -15.70 -4.47 -6.52
C PRO A 34 -16.93 -4.94 -7.31
N GLN A 35 -16.75 -5.86 -8.27
CA GLN A 35 -17.85 -6.38 -9.11
C GLN A 35 -18.94 -7.08 -8.30
N SER A 36 -18.61 -7.64 -7.14
CA SER A 36 -19.60 -8.27 -6.26
C SER A 36 -20.57 -7.25 -5.60
N TYR A 37 -20.30 -5.95 -5.77
CA TYR A 37 -21.07 -4.83 -5.22
C TYR A 37 -21.57 -3.87 -6.30
N ASP A 38 -21.70 -4.34 -7.54
CA ASP A 38 -22.15 -3.56 -8.71
C ASP A 38 -21.32 -2.30 -8.99
N ILE A 39 -20.05 -2.31 -8.57
CA ILE A 39 -19.12 -1.22 -8.83
C ILE A 39 -18.49 -1.42 -10.20
N GLN A 40 -18.79 -0.50 -11.11
CA GLN A 40 -18.09 -0.39 -12.40
C GLN A 40 -16.88 0.53 -12.24
N THR A 41 -15.71 0.03 -12.59
CA THR A 41 -14.47 0.79 -12.62
C THR A 41 -14.06 1.04 -14.07
N THR A 42 -13.41 2.16 -14.33
CA THR A 42 -13.01 2.57 -15.69
C THR A 42 -11.77 1.84 -16.21
N TYR A 43 -11.03 1.17 -15.30
CA TYR A 43 -9.79 0.48 -15.65
C TYR A 43 -9.91 -1.01 -15.32
N GLU A 44 -9.57 -1.87 -16.29
CA GLU A 44 -9.67 -3.34 -16.15
C GLU A 44 -8.87 -3.88 -14.96
N TRP A 45 -7.69 -3.33 -14.67
CA TRP A 45 -6.85 -3.74 -13.54
C TRP A 45 -7.44 -3.36 -12.18
N GLU A 46 -8.26 -2.30 -12.10
CA GLU A 46 -8.97 -1.90 -10.89
C GLU A 46 -10.18 -2.80 -10.61
N GLN A 47 -10.79 -3.35 -11.68
CA GLN A 47 -12.04 -4.12 -11.57
C GLN A 47 -11.90 -5.44 -10.81
N SER A 48 -10.70 -5.97 -10.64
CA SER A 48 -10.55 -7.35 -10.19
C SER A 48 -10.00 -7.53 -8.79
N VAL A 49 -9.32 -6.55 -8.18
CA VAL A 49 -8.45 -6.84 -7.05
C VAL A 49 -8.62 -5.96 -5.80
N PHE A 50 -9.10 -4.72 -5.92
CA PHE A 50 -9.34 -3.81 -4.79
C PHE A 50 -10.41 -2.76 -5.11
N PHE A 51 -10.91 -2.08 -4.08
CA PHE A 51 -11.88 -0.98 -4.24
C PHE A 51 -11.11 0.33 -4.44
N PRO A 52 -11.19 0.95 -5.63
CA PRO A 52 -10.43 2.15 -5.93
C PRO A 52 -11.04 3.38 -5.23
N LEU A 53 -10.17 4.33 -4.87
CA LEU A 53 -10.56 5.61 -4.26
C LEU A 53 -11.46 6.47 -5.16
N SER A 54 -11.41 6.24 -6.46
CA SER A 54 -12.25 6.93 -7.46
C SER A 54 -13.70 6.48 -7.43
N VAL A 55 -14.02 5.39 -6.75
CA VAL A 55 -15.41 4.94 -6.59
C VAL A 55 -16.11 5.78 -5.55
N LEU A 56 -16.91 6.70 -6.03
CA LEU A 56 -17.65 7.69 -5.24
C LEU A 56 -18.86 7.14 -4.48
N THR A 57 -19.17 5.85 -4.59
CA THR A 57 -20.33 5.27 -3.91
C THR A 57 -19.97 4.81 -2.51
N ASN A 58 -20.05 5.72 -1.55
CA ASN A 58 -19.93 5.41 -0.11
C ASN A 58 -20.77 4.20 0.31
N GLN A 59 -21.90 3.97 -0.36
CA GLN A 59 -22.81 2.87 -0.03
C GLN A 59 -22.22 1.48 -0.34
N ALA A 60 -21.59 1.31 -1.50
CA ALA A 60 -20.99 0.02 -1.87
C ALA A 60 -19.77 -0.32 -1.00
N VAL A 61 -18.94 0.68 -0.69
CA VAL A 61 -17.81 0.50 0.24
C VAL A 61 -18.32 0.22 1.66
N ALA A 62 -19.40 0.88 2.09
CA ALA A 62 -20.05 0.63 3.37
C ALA A 62 -20.58 -0.81 3.46
N GLN A 63 -21.25 -1.29 2.42
CA GLN A 63 -21.73 -2.67 2.35
C GLN A 63 -20.56 -3.65 2.39
N ALA A 64 -19.52 -3.45 1.57
CA ALA A 64 -18.34 -4.29 1.55
C ALA A 64 -17.61 -4.30 2.91
N SER A 65 -17.59 -3.17 3.62
CA SER A 65 -16.97 -3.09 4.95
C SER A 65 -17.75 -3.82 6.03
N ASN A 66 -19.07 -3.96 5.86
CA ASN A 66 -19.90 -4.78 6.76
C ASN A 66 -19.77 -6.27 6.47
N ASP A 67 -19.46 -6.65 5.24
CA ASP A 67 -19.23 -8.03 4.84
C ASP A 67 -17.81 -8.53 5.14
N ALA A 68 -16.90 -7.62 5.47
CA ALA A 68 -15.48 -7.91 5.68
C ALA A 68 -15.17 -8.29 7.13
N ASP A 69 -14.23 -9.23 7.31
CA ASP A 69 -13.59 -9.52 8.60
C ASP A 69 -12.39 -8.59 8.84
N TYR A 70 -11.73 -8.18 7.75
CA TYR A 70 -10.58 -7.28 7.75
C TYR A 70 -10.79 -6.14 6.77
N PHE A 71 -10.52 -4.92 7.21
CA PHE A 71 -10.62 -3.71 6.39
C PHE A 71 -9.28 -2.97 6.35
N ILE A 72 -8.60 -3.02 5.21
CA ILE A 72 -7.32 -2.37 4.97
C ILE A 72 -7.54 -1.21 4.01
N PHE A 73 -7.10 -0.02 4.39
CA PHE A 73 -7.34 1.17 3.59
C PHE A 73 -6.14 2.12 3.59
N HIS A 74 -6.01 2.91 2.52
CA HIS A 74 -5.07 4.03 2.49
C HIS A 74 -5.64 5.23 3.22
N GLU A 75 -4.76 5.98 3.91
CA GLU A 75 -5.17 7.30 4.36
C GLU A 75 -5.43 8.20 3.15
N ILE A 76 -6.46 9.02 3.24
CA ILE A 76 -6.83 9.93 2.20
C ILE A 76 -6.89 11.32 2.79
N VAL A 77 -6.09 12.19 2.20
CA VAL A 77 -5.99 13.60 2.61
C VAL A 77 -7.21 14.41 2.12
N ASN A 78 -7.87 13.94 1.06
CA ASN A 78 -9.02 14.64 0.50
C ASN A 78 -10.33 14.09 1.11
N PRO A 79 -11.06 14.90 1.89
CA PRO A 79 -12.30 14.48 2.56
C PRO A 79 -13.41 14.07 1.60
N THR A 80 -13.32 14.42 0.30
CA THR A 80 -14.32 14.06 -0.72
C THR A 80 -14.28 12.57 -1.11
N PHE A 81 -13.16 11.89 -0.89
CA PHE A 81 -12.95 10.50 -1.33
C PHE A 81 -12.90 9.50 -0.19
N PHE A 82 -13.05 9.95 1.05
CA PHE A 82 -12.80 9.09 2.20
C PHE A 82 -14.08 8.42 2.69
N PRO A 83 -14.03 7.11 3.02
CA PRO A 83 -15.01 6.61 3.95
C PRO A 83 -14.88 7.50 5.18
N SER A 84 -15.91 8.25 5.43
CA SER A 84 -15.97 9.18 6.54
C SER A 84 -15.51 8.46 7.81
N LYS A 85 -15.07 9.19 8.81
CA LYS A 85 -14.83 8.65 10.14
C LYS A 85 -15.99 7.73 10.58
N ASP A 86 -17.17 7.98 10.05
CA ASP A 86 -18.37 7.21 10.29
C ASP A 86 -18.30 5.80 9.70
N LEU A 87 -17.79 5.62 8.48
CA LEU A 87 -17.61 4.30 7.87
C LEU A 87 -16.56 3.48 8.63
N TYR A 88 -15.44 4.11 9.02
CA TYR A 88 -14.44 3.49 9.86
C TYR A 88 -15.03 3.05 11.21
N ASN A 89 -15.85 3.89 11.83
CA ASN A 89 -16.48 3.60 13.12
C ASN A 89 -17.60 2.56 13.01
N GLN A 90 -18.35 2.54 11.91
CA GLN A 90 -19.48 1.62 11.69
C GLN A 90 -19.03 0.21 11.34
N SER A 91 -17.90 0.04 10.68
CA SER A 91 -17.40 -1.29 10.32
C SER A 91 -16.99 -2.09 11.57
N SER A 92 -17.48 -3.32 11.67
CA SER A 92 -17.08 -4.29 12.70
C SER A 92 -15.78 -5.04 12.36
N ALA A 93 -15.27 -4.88 11.13
CA ALA A 93 -14.03 -5.53 10.69
C ALA A 93 -12.82 -5.11 11.54
N LYS A 94 -11.83 -5.98 11.67
CA LYS A 94 -10.50 -5.59 12.15
C LYS A 94 -9.88 -4.64 11.11
N LYS A 95 -9.44 -3.46 11.52
CA LYS A 95 -9.07 -2.37 10.61
C LYS A 95 -7.61 -2.01 10.69
N THR A 96 -7.04 -1.60 9.56
CA THR A 96 -5.75 -0.89 9.54
C THR A 96 -5.64 0.08 8.39
N CYS A 97 -5.11 1.25 8.69
CA CYS A 97 -4.71 2.24 7.72
C CYS A 97 -3.27 1.97 7.28
N ILE A 98 -3.02 2.01 5.98
CA ILE A 98 -1.67 1.98 5.41
C ILE A 98 -1.40 3.34 4.78
N THR A 99 -0.27 3.93 5.09
CA THR A 99 0.13 5.19 4.47
C THR A 99 0.46 4.97 3.01
N ASN A 100 -0.19 5.73 2.14
CA ASN A 100 0.20 5.82 0.74
C ASN A 100 1.55 6.53 0.65
N PHE A 101 2.57 5.83 0.17
CA PHE A 101 3.93 6.33 0.13
C PHE A 101 4.47 6.38 -1.30
N CYS A 102 5.06 7.52 -1.65
CA CYS A 102 5.77 7.74 -2.89
C CYS A 102 7.00 8.61 -2.62
N LEU A 103 8.18 8.19 -3.08
CA LEU A 103 9.33 9.07 -3.18
C LEU A 103 9.28 9.84 -4.51
N LYS A 104 9.51 11.14 -4.45
CA LYS A 104 9.55 12.00 -5.64
C LYS A 104 10.97 12.17 -6.11
N LEU A 105 11.22 11.87 -7.38
CA LEU A 105 12.50 12.23 -7.99
C LEU A 105 12.56 13.76 -8.20
N PRO A 106 13.66 14.39 -7.81
CA PRO A 106 13.88 15.82 -8.10
C PRO A 106 14.01 16.04 -9.62
N THR A 107 13.75 17.27 -10.06
CA THR A 107 13.87 17.65 -11.47
C THR A 107 15.33 17.58 -11.95
N GLU A 108 16.26 18.03 -11.09
CA GLU A 108 17.69 17.88 -11.32
C GLU A 108 18.21 16.67 -10.53
N LEU A 109 18.86 15.75 -11.22
CA LEU A 109 19.42 14.55 -10.61
C LEU A 109 20.89 14.81 -10.25
N ASN A 110 21.12 15.12 -8.99
CA ASN A 110 22.42 15.07 -8.33
C ASN A 110 22.28 14.55 -6.91
N GLU A 111 23.37 14.15 -6.27
CA GLU A 111 23.34 13.54 -4.94
C GLU A 111 22.58 14.40 -3.92
N GLN A 112 22.91 15.68 -3.87
CA GLN A 112 22.31 16.60 -2.90
C GLN A 112 20.80 16.77 -3.14
N SER A 113 20.37 16.93 -4.40
CA SER A 113 18.95 17.09 -4.73
C SER A 113 18.13 15.84 -4.41
N ILE A 114 18.71 14.64 -4.63
CA ILE A 114 18.06 13.37 -4.29
C ILE A 114 17.92 13.27 -2.78
N VAL A 115 19.00 13.47 -2.02
CA VAL A 115 18.99 13.40 -0.55
C VAL A 115 18.00 14.41 0.04
N ASP A 116 17.96 15.62 -0.47
CA ASP A 116 17.05 16.66 0.03
C ASP A 116 15.58 16.35 -0.33
N SER A 117 15.31 15.82 -1.51
CA SER A 117 13.97 15.36 -1.88
C SER A 117 13.48 14.26 -0.95
N VAL A 118 14.31 13.26 -0.67
CA VAL A 118 13.97 12.17 0.27
C VAL A 118 13.71 12.71 1.68
N LYS A 119 14.53 13.63 2.18
CA LYS A 119 14.32 14.26 3.50
C LYS A 119 12.96 14.98 3.58
N VAL A 120 12.59 15.70 2.50
CA VAL A 120 11.30 16.38 2.40
C VAL A 120 10.16 15.38 2.44
N ASP A 121 10.24 14.32 1.63
CA ASP A 121 9.21 13.28 1.58
C ASP A 121 9.07 12.54 2.91
N ILE A 122 10.17 12.21 3.58
CA ILE A 122 10.14 11.57 4.92
C ILE A 122 9.54 12.52 5.97
N LYS A 123 9.89 13.80 5.93
CA LYS A 123 9.30 14.79 6.84
C LYS A 123 7.79 14.91 6.64
N GLU A 124 7.33 14.93 5.40
CA GLU A 124 5.90 14.94 5.09
C GLU A 124 5.22 13.63 5.53
N LEU A 125 5.88 12.49 5.33
CA LEU A 125 5.39 11.19 5.80
C LEU A 125 5.20 11.17 7.31
N ARG A 126 6.18 11.66 8.09
CA ARG A 126 6.06 11.79 9.56
C ARG A 126 4.87 12.67 9.97
N ARG A 127 4.67 13.78 9.27
CA ARG A 127 3.53 14.67 9.52
C ARG A 127 2.20 13.96 9.27
N ARG A 128 2.12 13.18 8.20
CA ARG A 128 0.93 12.39 7.85
C ARG A 128 0.70 11.28 8.86
N GLN A 129 1.74 10.60 9.34
CA GLN A 129 1.62 9.57 10.37
C GLN A 129 1.09 10.11 11.69
N ALA A 130 1.52 11.30 12.11
CA ALA A 130 0.96 11.95 13.30
C ALA A 130 -0.55 12.19 13.15
N PHE A 131 -1.00 12.68 11.99
CA PHE A 131 -2.41 12.87 11.67
C PHE A 131 -3.20 11.55 11.65
N ILE A 132 -2.61 10.49 11.07
CA ILE A 132 -3.22 9.16 11.00
C ILE A 132 -3.36 8.58 12.41
N HIS A 133 -2.33 8.73 13.24
CA HIS A 133 -2.36 8.27 14.62
C HIS A 133 -3.42 8.99 15.45
N GLU A 134 -3.54 10.31 15.30
CA GLU A 134 -4.59 11.09 15.95
C GLU A 134 -5.99 10.61 15.53
N ARG A 135 -6.17 10.22 14.27
CA ARG A 135 -7.46 9.86 13.70
C ARG A 135 -7.88 8.42 13.96
N TYR A 136 -6.93 7.49 13.89
CA TYR A 136 -7.18 6.04 13.91
C TYR A 136 -6.52 5.30 15.09
N GLY A 137 -5.83 6.04 15.96
CA GLY A 137 -5.13 5.43 17.09
C GLY A 137 -4.07 4.43 16.64
N SER A 138 -4.12 3.23 17.23
CA SER A 138 -3.21 2.14 16.87
C SER A 138 -3.58 1.41 15.58
N ASP A 139 -4.73 1.72 14.94
CA ASP A 139 -5.20 1.02 13.75
C ASP A 139 -4.52 1.55 12.47
N HIS A 140 -3.20 1.62 12.48
CA HIS A 140 -2.40 1.98 11.32
C HIS A 140 -1.06 1.24 11.32
N ILE A 141 -0.45 1.16 10.14
CA ILE A 141 0.92 0.66 9.95
C ILE A 141 1.80 1.85 9.56
N ASP A 142 2.80 2.12 10.40
CA ASP A 142 3.78 3.17 10.19
C ASP A 142 5.10 2.60 9.63
N MET A 143 5.35 2.84 8.35
CA MET A 143 6.56 2.42 7.66
C MET A 143 7.66 3.49 7.65
N THR A 144 7.45 4.63 8.34
CA THR A 144 8.32 5.82 8.19
C THR A 144 9.77 5.54 8.58
N GLU A 145 9.99 4.93 9.74
CA GLU A 145 11.36 4.66 10.21
C GLU A 145 12.03 3.57 9.37
N TRP A 146 11.28 2.56 8.91
CA TRP A 146 11.82 1.58 8.00
C TRP A 146 12.26 2.23 6.68
N ILE A 147 11.42 3.10 6.09
CA ILE A 147 11.75 3.85 4.87
C ILE A 147 12.96 4.75 5.11
N ASN A 148 12.98 5.51 6.20
CA ASN A 148 14.09 6.40 6.54
C ASN A 148 15.43 5.67 6.64
N ASN A 149 15.44 4.45 7.19
CA ASN A 149 16.65 3.66 7.39
C ASN A 149 17.07 2.85 6.16
N ASN A 150 16.15 2.62 5.20
CA ASN A 150 16.38 1.71 4.08
C ASN A 150 16.35 2.36 2.70
N TRP A 151 15.93 3.63 2.58
CA TRP A 151 15.75 4.24 1.27
C TRP A 151 17.04 4.26 0.42
N LYS A 152 18.20 4.37 1.06
CA LYS A 152 19.51 4.40 0.39
C LYS A 152 20.00 3.00 0.02
N TYR A 153 19.77 1.99 0.86
CA TYR A 153 20.27 0.63 0.68
C TYR A 153 19.25 -0.30 0.03
N LYS A 154 17.98 -0.01 0.21
CA LYS A 154 16.85 -0.76 -0.31
C LYS A 154 16.07 0.16 -1.26
N PHE A 155 16.59 0.34 -2.46
CA PHE A 155 16.03 1.28 -3.42
C PHE A 155 14.51 1.10 -3.57
N LEU A 156 13.76 2.12 -3.17
CA LEU A 156 12.30 2.04 -3.07
C LEU A 156 11.57 2.66 -4.27
N TRP A 157 12.30 3.05 -5.31
CA TRP A 157 11.75 3.83 -6.40
C TRP A 157 11.43 2.96 -7.61
N GLY A 158 10.20 3.05 -8.07
CA GLY A 158 9.77 2.45 -9.33
C GLY A 158 9.96 3.37 -10.53
N ASN A 159 9.56 2.92 -11.70
CA ASN A 159 9.78 3.57 -13.00
C ASN A 159 9.33 5.04 -13.08
N LEU A 160 8.32 5.43 -12.33
CA LEU A 160 7.80 6.81 -12.30
C LEU A 160 8.31 7.60 -11.08
N GLY A 161 9.24 7.05 -10.28
CA GLY A 161 9.61 7.60 -8.98
C GLY A 161 8.45 7.60 -7.98
N LEU A 162 7.33 6.97 -8.31
CA LEU A 162 6.08 7.11 -7.58
C LEU A 162 5.67 5.87 -6.81
N HIS A 163 6.19 4.68 -7.14
CA HIS A 163 5.75 3.44 -6.53
C HIS A 163 6.89 2.72 -5.81
N PRO A 164 6.64 2.20 -4.60
CA PRO A 164 7.60 1.39 -3.89
C PRO A 164 7.96 0.12 -4.65
N THR A 165 9.18 -0.38 -4.44
CA THR A 165 9.61 -1.70 -4.92
C THR A 165 9.07 -2.83 -4.05
N MET A 166 9.28 -4.08 -4.47
CA MET A 166 8.86 -5.26 -3.69
C MET A 166 9.49 -5.33 -2.30
N LEU A 167 10.65 -4.74 -2.10
CA LEU A 167 11.29 -4.71 -0.77
C LEU A 167 10.42 -3.99 0.28
N TYR A 168 9.80 -2.88 -0.10
CA TYR A 168 8.82 -2.19 0.74
C TYR A 168 7.61 -3.08 1.05
N TYR A 169 7.07 -3.74 0.02
CA TYR A 169 5.88 -4.58 0.19
C TYR A 169 6.15 -5.83 1.05
N VAL A 170 7.32 -6.45 0.93
CA VAL A 170 7.69 -7.58 1.81
C VAL A 170 7.67 -7.16 3.28
N GLU A 171 8.21 -5.97 3.60
CA GLU A 171 8.14 -5.47 4.97
C GLU A 171 6.71 -5.12 5.39
N LEU A 172 5.95 -4.46 4.50
CA LEU A 172 4.54 -4.19 4.75
C LEU A 172 3.74 -5.47 5.00
N PHE A 173 4.00 -6.54 4.26
CA PHE A 173 3.32 -7.84 4.44
C PHE A 173 3.64 -8.46 5.79
N LYS A 174 4.88 -8.36 6.29
CA LYS A 174 5.23 -8.81 7.65
C LYS A 174 4.41 -8.04 8.69
N GLN A 175 4.35 -6.72 8.59
CA GLN A 175 3.59 -5.90 9.52
C GLN A 175 2.07 -6.14 9.43
N LEU A 176 1.54 -6.40 8.23
CA LEU A 176 0.14 -6.81 8.06
C LEU A 176 -0.14 -8.17 8.70
N LYS A 177 0.79 -9.14 8.54
CA LYS A 177 0.68 -10.45 9.18
C LYS A 177 0.62 -10.31 10.69
N ASP A 178 1.57 -9.58 11.26
CA ASP A 178 1.68 -9.42 12.70
C ASP A 178 0.48 -8.66 13.31
N LYS A 179 -0.05 -7.70 12.57
CA LYS A 179 -1.11 -6.82 13.06
C LYS A 179 -2.53 -7.38 12.87
N LEU A 180 -2.81 -7.90 11.69
CA LEU A 180 -4.18 -8.31 11.31
C LEU A 180 -4.35 -9.81 11.17
N PHE A 181 -3.35 -10.50 10.64
CA PHE A 181 -3.46 -11.88 10.22
C PHE A 181 -2.66 -12.83 11.13
N PHE A 182 -2.40 -12.41 12.37
CA PHE A 182 -1.57 -13.16 13.32
C PHE A 182 -2.08 -14.59 13.60
N ASP A 183 -3.38 -14.82 13.48
CA ASP A 183 -4.08 -16.08 13.67
C ASP A 183 -4.24 -16.91 12.37
N LEU A 184 -3.83 -16.39 11.21
CA LEU A 184 -3.93 -17.09 9.94
C LEU A 184 -2.56 -17.71 9.55
N ASP A 185 -2.60 -18.84 8.86
CA ASP A 185 -1.39 -19.49 8.31
C ASP A 185 -0.94 -18.79 7.02
N ILE A 186 -0.42 -17.58 7.18
CA ILE A 186 0.11 -16.75 6.11
C ILE A 186 1.59 -16.48 6.37
N ASP A 187 2.46 -16.96 5.48
CA ASP A 187 3.87 -16.62 5.50
C ASP A 187 4.14 -15.41 4.60
N PRO A 188 4.49 -14.24 5.16
CA PRO A 188 4.68 -13.00 4.39
C PRO A 188 5.86 -13.07 3.42
N THR A 189 6.76 -14.05 3.56
CA THR A 189 7.92 -14.22 2.69
C THR A 189 7.64 -15.17 1.53
N LYS A 190 6.63 -16.01 1.65
CA LYS A 190 6.21 -16.93 0.59
C LYS A 190 5.26 -16.25 -0.37
N ASN A 191 5.30 -16.71 -1.62
CA ASN A 191 4.36 -16.27 -2.65
C ASN A 191 4.34 -14.75 -2.87
N THR A 192 5.42 -14.05 -2.60
CA THR A 192 5.50 -12.62 -2.92
C THR A 192 5.24 -12.42 -4.42
N PRO A 193 4.34 -11.51 -4.81
CA PRO A 193 4.08 -11.26 -6.21
C PRO A 193 5.33 -10.69 -6.88
N LYS A 194 5.54 -11.05 -8.14
CA LYS A 194 6.49 -10.32 -8.97
C LYS A 194 5.99 -8.87 -9.12
N HIS A 195 6.90 -7.94 -9.37
CA HIS A 195 6.54 -6.53 -9.55
C HIS A 195 5.33 -6.36 -10.48
N SER A 196 4.33 -5.62 -10.02
CA SER A 196 3.18 -5.22 -10.83
C SER A 196 3.42 -3.91 -11.57
N HIS A 197 4.45 -3.18 -11.20
CA HIS A 197 4.82 -1.89 -11.81
C HIS A 197 6.21 -1.99 -12.43
N PRO A 198 6.42 -1.40 -13.61
CA PRO A 198 7.74 -1.39 -14.24
C PRO A 198 8.73 -0.67 -13.33
N LEU A 199 9.90 -1.27 -13.17
CA LEU A 199 11.05 -0.66 -12.53
C LEU A 199 11.49 0.60 -13.30
N LEU A 200 12.36 1.39 -12.70
CA LEU A 200 13.05 2.47 -13.42
C LEU A 200 13.62 1.95 -14.74
N SER A 201 13.54 2.77 -15.80
CA SER A 201 14.23 2.42 -17.05
C SER A 201 15.70 2.20 -16.76
N ALA A 202 16.35 1.30 -17.49
CA ALA A 202 17.77 1.00 -17.31
C ALA A 202 18.64 2.27 -17.34
N SER A 203 18.32 3.25 -18.21
CA SER A 203 19.01 4.53 -18.28
C SER A 203 18.90 5.35 -17.00
N LYS A 204 17.72 5.43 -16.39
CA LYS A 204 17.52 6.14 -15.12
C LYS A 204 18.17 5.42 -13.95
N THR A 205 18.16 4.09 -13.96
CA THR A 205 18.87 3.26 -12.98
C THR A 205 20.36 3.57 -12.99
N VAL A 206 21.00 3.55 -14.16
CA VAL A 206 22.43 3.85 -14.33
C VAL A 206 22.73 5.31 -13.92
N GLU A 207 21.87 6.26 -14.29
CA GLU A 207 22.04 7.66 -13.90
C GLU A 207 22.07 7.82 -12.37
N ILE A 208 21.13 7.19 -11.66
CA ILE A 208 21.06 7.25 -10.19
C ILE A 208 22.25 6.53 -9.55
N GLN A 209 22.67 5.37 -10.06
CA GLN A 209 23.84 4.65 -9.55
C GLN A 209 25.14 5.45 -9.70
N ASN A 210 25.28 6.22 -10.79
CA ASN A 210 26.44 7.09 -10.98
C ASN A 210 26.46 8.26 -9.99
N ILE A 211 25.28 8.72 -9.56
CA ILE A 211 25.13 9.83 -8.59
C ILE A 211 25.26 9.32 -7.15
N LEU A 212 24.72 8.15 -6.87
CA LEU A 212 24.71 7.49 -5.55
C LEU A 212 25.33 6.09 -5.68
N PRO A 213 26.68 5.99 -5.73
CA PRO A 213 27.35 4.71 -5.98
C PRO A 213 27.10 3.67 -4.90
N ASP A 214 26.79 4.08 -3.66
CA ASP A 214 26.52 3.19 -2.54
C ASP A 214 25.03 2.73 -2.48
N ILE A 215 24.21 3.10 -3.47
CA ILE A 215 22.82 2.68 -3.46
C ILE A 215 22.69 1.23 -3.93
N GLU A 216 22.09 0.39 -3.11
CA GLU A 216 21.73 -0.96 -3.52
C GLU A 216 20.51 -0.92 -4.44
N MET A 217 20.71 -1.32 -5.69
CA MET A 217 19.61 -1.48 -6.64
C MET A 217 18.92 -2.83 -6.43
N PRO A 218 17.59 -2.90 -6.61
CA PRO A 218 16.90 -4.18 -6.55
C PRO A 218 17.41 -5.07 -7.68
N ASN A 219 17.79 -6.31 -7.33
CA ASN A 219 18.02 -7.34 -8.34
C ASN A 219 16.66 -7.73 -8.95
N ASP A 220 16.58 -7.78 -10.27
CA ASP A 220 15.40 -8.22 -11.04
C ASP A 220 14.98 -9.67 -10.73
#